data_400d49f3b9e6adba2a9b626ddf20ce48
#
_entry.id   400d49f3b9e6adba2a9b626ddf20ce48
#
_cell.length_a   1.000
_cell.length_b   1.000
_cell.length_c   1.000
_cell.angle_alpha   90.00
_cell.angle_beta   90.00
_cell.angle_gamma   90.00
#
_symmetry.space_group_name_H-M   'P 1'
#
loop_
_entity.id
_entity.type
_entity.pdbx_description
1 polymer ?
#
loop_
_entity_poly.entity_id
_entity_poly.type
_entity_poly.pdbx_seq_one_letter_code
_entity_poly.pdbx_strand_id
1 'polypeptide(L)'
;EGGAVVEPLGLDNTLWTNTVLASGSAFGLVLYTGRDTRSAMNTAPPPSKIARVDLQVNLLAKLLFALTAFTALSMVAFPFVRRAAAYGVATEDLSQQLLQALLDFLRFMLLFSSIIPLSLRMALDMAKLVYKMQMTADARMPGLQVRSSTLPEELGGIDFLLTDKTGTLTR
;
A
#
# COMPACT_ATOMS: atom_id res chain seq x y z
N GLU A 1 35.95 43.82 -30.65
CA GLU A 1 35.39 42.49 -30.99
C GLU A 1 35.73 41.57 -29.84
N GLY A 2 34.84 41.46 -28.86
CA GLY A 2 34.99 40.52 -27.74
C GLY A 2 34.47 39.14 -28.17
N GLY A 3 35.35 38.28 -28.64
CA GLY A 3 35.01 36.89 -28.91
C GLY A 3 34.54 36.23 -27.62
N ALA A 4 33.35 35.61 -27.63
CA ALA A 4 32.83 34.85 -26.53
C ALA A 4 33.82 33.67 -26.24
N VAL A 5 34.47 33.69 -25.09
CA VAL A 5 35.28 32.57 -24.61
C VAL A 5 34.33 31.49 -24.15
N VAL A 6 34.32 30.40 -24.89
CA VAL A 6 33.57 29.19 -24.49
C VAL A 6 34.50 28.28 -23.70
N GLU A 7 34.29 28.19 -22.41
CA GLU A 7 35.03 27.31 -21.52
C GLU A 7 34.16 26.11 -21.14
N PRO A 8 34.63 24.85 -21.35
CA PRO A 8 33.84 23.66 -20.97
C PRO A 8 33.84 23.53 -19.44
N LEU A 9 32.65 23.49 -18.86
CA LEU A 9 32.45 23.29 -17.42
C LEU A 9 32.40 21.80 -17.11
N GLY A 10 33.19 21.38 -16.12
CA GLY A 10 33.25 19.99 -15.62
C GLY A 10 32.75 19.87 -14.18
N LEU A 11 33.08 18.72 -13.58
CA LEU A 11 32.76 18.44 -12.18
C LEU A 11 33.42 19.41 -11.20
N ASP A 12 34.65 19.86 -11.53
CA ASP A 12 35.43 20.79 -10.73
C ASP A 12 34.82 22.19 -10.67
N ASN A 13 34.01 22.54 -11.63
CA ASN A 13 33.29 23.83 -11.72
C ASN A 13 31.84 23.73 -11.23
N THR A 14 31.47 22.63 -10.59
CA THR A 14 30.07 22.38 -10.14
C THR A 14 30.02 22.37 -8.62
N LEU A 15 29.20 23.27 -8.07
CA LEU A 15 28.84 23.27 -6.65
C LEU A 15 27.59 22.42 -6.45
N TRP A 16 27.73 21.31 -5.76
CA TRP A 16 26.67 20.39 -5.46
C TRP A 16 25.81 20.88 -4.27
N THR A 17 24.59 20.42 -4.20
CA THR A 17 23.73 20.64 -3.03
C THR A 17 24.45 20.19 -1.75
N ASN A 18 24.34 20.98 -0.69
CA ASN A 18 24.98 20.75 0.62
C ASN A 18 26.52 20.88 0.64
N THR A 19 27.11 21.47 -0.37
CA THR A 19 28.53 21.88 -0.30
C THR A 19 28.67 23.21 0.43
N VAL A 20 29.77 23.38 1.12
CA VAL A 20 30.08 24.60 1.87
C VAL A 20 31.37 25.21 1.30
N LEU A 21 31.32 26.51 0.98
CA LEU A 21 32.50 27.24 0.59
C LEU A 21 33.35 27.51 1.85
N ALA A 22 34.52 26.84 1.95
CA ALA A 22 35.36 26.94 3.15
C ALA A 22 36.10 28.28 3.27
N SER A 23 36.48 28.88 2.13
CA SER A 23 37.17 30.16 2.07
C SER A 23 37.03 30.80 0.69
N GLY A 24 37.17 32.14 0.64
CA GLY A 24 37.09 32.89 -0.61
C GLY A 24 35.69 33.30 -1.02
N SER A 25 35.50 33.76 -2.25
CA SER A 25 34.24 34.11 -2.86
C SER A 25 34.10 33.43 -4.22
N ALA A 26 32.90 32.99 -4.57
CA ALA A 26 32.61 32.36 -5.84
C ALA A 26 31.37 32.98 -6.47
N PHE A 27 31.38 33.10 -7.79
CA PHE A 27 30.18 33.45 -8.58
C PHE A 27 29.63 32.16 -9.15
N GLY A 28 28.33 31.89 -8.86
CA GLY A 28 27.67 30.68 -9.34
C GLY A 28 26.40 31.00 -10.08
N LEU A 29 26.13 30.22 -11.13
CA LEU A 29 24.84 30.21 -11.82
C LEU A 29 24.02 29.01 -11.31
N VAL A 30 22.84 29.25 -10.82
CA VAL A 30 21.93 28.18 -10.37
C VAL A 30 21.34 27.50 -11.61
N LEU A 31 21.64 26.20 -11.79
CA LEU A 31 21.12 25.39 -12.90
C LEU A 31 19.90 24.56 -12.50
N TYR A 32 19.94 23.97 -11.30
CA TYR A 32 18.88 23.06 -10.78
C TYR A 32 18.50 23.45 -9.38
N THR A 33 17.21 23.38 -9.07
CA THR A 33 16.65 23.66 -7.73
C THR A 33 15.63 22.60 -7.32
N GLY A 34 15.44 22.41 -6.03
CA GLY A 34 14.40 21.54 -5.49
C GLY A 34 14.49 20.10 -5.97
N ARG A 35 13.46 19.61 -6.65
CA ARG A 35 13.36 18.21 -7.11
C ARG A 35 14.30 17.87 -8.27
N ASP A 36 14.75 18.86 -9.00
CA ASP A 36 15.63 18.67 -10.15
C ASP A 36 17.10 18.54 -9.75
N THR A 37 17.43 18.77 -8.49
CA THR A 37 18.77 18.55 -7.97
C THR A 37 19.13 17.07 -7.98
N ARG A 38 20.38 16.74 -8.28
CA ARG A 38 20.85 15.35 -8.37
C ARG A 38 20.67 14.58 -7.05
N SER A 39 20.82 15.25 -5.91
CA SER A 39 20.57 14.65 -4.59
C SER A 39 19.08 14.32 -4.40
N ALA A 40 18.18 15.19 -4.84
CA ALA A 40 16.73 14.94 -4.75
C ALA A 40 16.27 13.83 -5.71
N MET A 41 16.85 13.75 -6.92
CA MET A 41 16.55 12.67 -7.88
C MET A 41 17.04 11.30 -7.38
N ASN A 42 18.13 11.26 -6.62
CA ASN A 42 18.63 10.03 -6.00
C ASN A 42 17.82 9.63 -4.75
N THR A 43 17.04 10.56 -4.19
CA THR A 43 16.16 10.30 -3.05
C THR A 43 14.77 9.95 -3.60
N ALA A 44 14.61 8.74 -4.12
CA ALA A 44 13.28 8.24 -4.49
C ALA A 44 12.37 8.21 -3.25
N PRO A 45 11.11 8.65 -3.36
CA PRO A 45 10.17 8.51 -2.26
C PRO A 45 10.08 7.02 -1.88
N PRO A 46 10.26 6.68 -0.59
CA PRO A 46 10.23 5.28 -0.17
C PRO A 46 8.87 4.68 -0.53
N PRO A 47 8.83 3.48 -1.12
CA PRO A 47 7.57 2.80 -1.38
C PRO A 47 6.84 2.57 -0.07
N SER A 48 5.51 2.66 -0.08
CA SER A 48 4.70 2.34 1.09
C SER A 48 4.96 0.89 1.49
N LYS A 49 5.44 0.68 2.71
CA LYS A 49 5.69 -0.67 3.24
C LYS A 49 4.36 -1.26 3.69
N ILE A 50 3.94 -2.34 3.03
CA ILE A 50 2.74 -3.10 3.35
C ILE A 50 3.19 -4.41 3.97
N ALA A 51 2.68 -4.74 5.16
CA ALA A 51 3.00 -6.00 5.83
C ALA A 51 2.49 -7.21 5.03
N ARG A 52 3.22 -8.31 5.07
CA ARG A 52 2.84 -9.57 4.39
C ARG A 52 1.50 -10.09 4.89
N VAL A 53 1.24 -9.95 6.18
CA VAL A 53 -0.03 -10.33 6.81
C VAL A 53 -1.20 -9.55 6.19
N ASP A 54 -1.05 -8.26 5.94
CA ASP A 54 -2.08 -7.44 5.30
C ASP A 54 -2.41 -7.92 3.88
N LEU A 55 -1.39 -8.35 3.13
CA LEU A 55 -1.57 -8.93 1.79
C LEU A 55 -2.32 -10.26 1.84
N GLN A 56 -1.98 -11.12 2.81
CA GLN A 56 -2.66 -12.41 3.00
C GLN A 56 -4.11 -12.23 3.42
N VAL A 57 -4.39 -11.33 4.36
CA VAL A 57 -5.77 -10.99 4.79
C VAL A 57 -6.58 -10.42 3.63
N ASN A 58 -5.97 -9.57 2.81
CA ASN A 58 -6.63 -9.01 1.63
C ASN A 58 -6.95 -10.09 0.57
N LEU A 59 -6.02 -11.03 0.36
CA LEU A 59 -6.27 -12.18 -0.51
C LEU A 59 -7.41 -13.05 0.02
N LEU A 60 -7.38 -13.39 1.33
CA LEU A 60 -8.43 -14.15 1.98
C LEU A 60 -9.80 -13.47 1.85
N ALA A 61 -9.87 -12.16 2.09
CA ALA A 61 -11.10 -11.40 1.95
C ALA A 61 -11.64 -11.44 0.50
N LYS A 62 -10.77 -11.34 -0.51
CA LYS A 62 -11.17 -11.47 -1.92
C LYS A 62 -11.69 -12.87 -2.26
N LEU A 63 -11.03 -13.92 -1.75
CA LEU A 63 -11.48 -15.30 -1.95
C LEU A 63 -12.83 -15.56 -1.29
N LEU A 64 -13.03 -15.08 -0.06
CA LEU A 64 -14.31 -15.19 0.63
C LEU A 64 -15.42 -14.41 -0.08
N PHE A 65 -15.12 -13.21 -0.58
CA PHE A 65 -16.06 -12.45 -1.38
C PHE A 65 -16.44 -13.17 -2.67
N ALA A 66 -15.47 -13.73 -3.38
CA ALA A 66 -15.75 -14.52 -4.59
C ALA A 66 -16.60 -15.77 -4.27
N LEU A 67 -16.31 -16.45 -3.17
CA LEU A 67 -17.09 -17.60 -2.71
C LEU A 67 -18.54 -17.21 -2.35
N THR A 68 -18.72 -16.11 -1.61
CA THR A 68 -20.07 -15.62 -1.26
C THR A 68 -20.86 -15.20 -2.49
N ALA A 69 -20.22 -14.52 -3.46
CA ALA A 69 -20.86 -14.16 -4.72
C ALA A 69 -21.24 -15.40 -5.55
N PHE A 70 -20.37 -16.40 -5.62
CA PHE A 70 -20.63 -17.65 -6.29
C PHE A 70 -21.78 -18.42 -5.66
N THR A 71 -21.82 -18.54 -4.33
CA THR A 71 -22.92 -19.21 -3.62
C THR A 71 -24.24 -18.46 -3.77
N ALA A 72 -24.23 -17.12 -3.69
CA ALA A 72 -25.42 -16.31 -3.92
C ALA A 72 -25.96 -16.51 -5.34
N LEU A 73 -25.07 -16.49 -6.34
CA LEU A 73 -25.43 -16.71 -7.75
C LEU A 73 -26.00 -18.12 -7.96
N SER A 74 -25.39 -19.15 -7.36
CA SER A 74 -25.88 -20.54 -7.47
C SER A 74 -27.25 -20.72 -6.86
N MET A 75 -27.53 -20.04 -5.70
CA MET A 75 -28.86 -20.06 -5.07
C MET A 75 -29.94 -19.42 -5.92
N VAL A 76 -29.62 -18.42 -6.72
CA VAL A 76 -30.56 -17.78 -7.65
C VAL A 76 -30.68 -18.61 -8.94
N ALA A 77 -29.56 -19.08 -9.49
CA ALA A 77 -29.53 -19.80 -10.76
C ALA A 77 -30.24 -21.17 -10.66
N PHE A 78 -30.04 -21.90 -9.57
CA PHE A 78 -30.58 -23.26 -9.43
C PHE A 78 -32.12 -23.35 -9.56
N PRO A 79 -32.92 -22.54 -8.84
CA PRO A 79 -34.37 -22.51 -9.01
C PRO A 79 -34.81 -22.08 -10.42
N PHE A 80 -34.05 -21.11 -11.02
CA PHE A 80 -34.34 -20.63 -12.37
C PHE A 80 -34.16 -21.74 -13.42
N VAL A 81 -33.02 -22.44 -13.39
CA VAL A 81 -32.74 -23.57 -14.30
C VAL A 81 -33.76 -24.68 -14.11
N ARG A 82 -34.10 -25.00 -12.88
CA ARG A 82 -35.08 -26.05 -12.57
C ARG A 82 -36.48 -25.73 -13.08
N ARG A 83 -36.94 -24.46 -12.96
CA ARG A 83 -38.21 -24.00 -13.52
C ARG A 83 -38.21 -24.02 -15.06
N ALA A 84 -37.13 -23.52 -15.68
CA ALA A 84 -36.97 -23.54 -17.13
C ALA A 84 -37.01 -24.96 -17.69
N ALA A 85 -36.40 -25.93 -17.01
CA ALA A 85 -36.38 -27.33 -17.40
C ALA A 85 -37.76 -28.01 -17.23
N ALA A 86 -38.55 -27.62 -16.20
CA ALA A 86 -39.83 -28.24 -15.91
C ALA A 86 -41.03 -27.66 -16.73
N TYR A 87 -41.00 -26.37 -17.01
CA TYR A 87 -42.18 -25.64 -17.57
C TYR A 87 -41.86 -24.89 -18.87
N GLY A 88 -40.62 -24.91 -19.35
CA GLY A 88 -40.17 -24.07 -20.45
C GLY A 88 -39.96 -22.61 -19.99
N VAL A 89 -39.29 -21.84 -20.85
CA VAL A 89 -39.08 -20.41 -20.61
C VAL A 89 -40.32 -19.66 -21.04
N ALA A 90 -41.16 -19.24 -20.07
CA ALA A 90 -42.29 -18.36 -20.35
C ALA A 90 -41.72 -16.96 -20.65
N THR A 91 -41.97 -16.47 -21.87
CA THR A 91 -41.37 -15.18 -22.35
C THR A 91 -42.16 -13.95 -21.91
N GLU A 92 -43.36 -14.12 -21.30
CA GLU A 92 -44.28 -13.00 -21.04
C GLU A 92 -43.87 -12.07 -19.89
N ASP A 93 -42.98 -12.52 -18.94
CA ASP A 93 -42.58 -11.72 -17.78
C ASP A 93 -41.04 -11.73 -17.52
N LEU A 94 -40.23 -11.77 -18.57
CA LEU A 94 -38.76 -11.84 -18.43
C LEU A 94 -38.20 -10.68 -17.58
N SER A 95 -38.79 -9.48 -17.71
CA SER A 95 -38.34 -8.31 -16.97
C SER A 95 -38.63 -8.45 -15.45
N GLN A 96 -39.77 -9.00 -15.06
CA GLN A 96 -40.10 -9.23 -13.67
C GLN A 96 -39.26 -10.38 -13.08
N GLN A 97 -39.03 -11.43 -13.85
CA GLN A 97 -38.15 -12.55 -13.44
C GLN A 97 -36.75 -12.12 -13.21
N LEU A 98 -36.18 -11.25 -14.08
CA LEU A 98 -34.86 -10.68 -13.92
C LEU A 98 -34.76 -9.77 -12.69
N LEU A 99 -35.77 -8.93 -12.47
CA LEU A 99 -35.83 -8.07 -11.29
C LEU A 99 -35.85 -8.88 -10.00
N GLN A 100 -36.68 -9.93 -9.93
CA GLN A 100 -36.76 -10.83 -8.77
C GLN A 100 -35.40 -11.56 -8.56
N ALA A 101 -34.80 -12.07 -9.62
CA ALA A 101 -33.50 -12.72 -9.55
C ALA A 101 -32.40 -11.77 -9.01
N LEU A 102 -32.43 -10.49 -9.42
CA LEU A 102 -31.53 -9.47 -8.92
C LEU A 102 -31.78 -9.19 -7.43
N LEU A 103 -33.04 -9.05 -7.02
CA LEU A 103 -33.38 -8.82 -5.61
C LEU A 103 -32.98 -10.01 -4.74
N ASP A 104 -33.23 -11.24 -5.18
CA ASP A 104 -32.80 -12.44 -4.47
C ASP A 104 -31.27 -12.54 -4.39
N PHE A 105 -30.55 -12.20 -5.45
CA PHE A 105 -29.11 -12.14 -5.43
C PHE A 105 -28.59 -11.14 -4.39
N LEU A 106 -29.14 -9.93 -4.38
CA LEU A 106 -28.77 -8.91 -3.38
C LEU A 106 -29.09 -9.36 -1.96
N ARG A 107 -30.24 -10.01 -1.76
CA ARG A 107 -30.65 -10.58 -0.47
C ARG A 107 -29.66 -11.64 0.01
N PHE A 108 -29.26 -12.59 -0.87
CA PHE A 108 -28.27 -13.61 -0.51
C PHE A 108 -26.89 -13.00 -0.28
N MET A 109 -26.48 -12.00 -1.06
CA MET A 109 -25.24 -11.27 -0.83
C MET A 109 -25.20 -10.62 0.55
N LEU A 110 -26.31 -9.99 0.97
CA LEU A 110 -26.42 -9.39 2.31
C LEU A 110 -26.38 -10.46 3.41
N LEU A 111 -27.09 -11.58 3.24
CA LEU A 111 -27.06 -12.68 4.20
C LEU A 111 -25.65 -13.27 4.36
N PHE A 112 -24.93 -13.46 3.27
CA PHE A 112 -23.59 -14.03 3.29
C PHE A 112 -22.48 -13.01 3.60
N SER A 113 -22.81 -11.71 3.64
CA SER A 113 -21.81 -10.66 3.96
C SER A 113 -21.20 -10.85 5.34
N SER A 114 -21.88 -11.49 6.27
CA SER A 114 -21.37 -11.82 7.61
C SER A 114 -20.23 -12.84 7.62
N ILE A 115 -20.04 -13.59 6.53
CA ILE A 115 -18.93 -14.55 6.36
C ILE A 115 -17.60 -13.80 6.17
N ILE A 116 -17.64 -12.56 5.64
CA ILE A 116 -16.44 -11.77 5.43
C ILE A 116 -15.96 -11.26 6.80
N PRO A 117 -14.76 -11.64 7.26
CA PRO A 117 -14.29 -11.35 8.61
C PRO A 117 -13.78 -9.91 8.74
N LEU A 118 -14.69 -8.93 8.70
CA LEU A 118 -14.36 -7.51 8.89
C LEU A 118 -13.75 -7.26 10.27
N SER A 119 -14.23 -8.01 11.28
CA SER A 119 -13.72 -7.98 12.65
C SER A 119 -12.26 -8.43 12.76
N LEU A 120 -11.83 -9.38 11.92
CA LEU A 120 -10.43 -9.85 11.89
C LEU A 120 -9.48 -8.71 11.52
N ARG A 121 -9.83 -7.91 10.51
CA ARG A 121 -9.01 -6.77 10.09
C ARG A 121 -8.90 -5.72 11.19
N MET A 122 -10.02 -5.38 11.83
CA MET A 122 -10.01 -4.46 12.96
C MET A 122 -9.19 -4.99 14.14
N ALA A 123 -9.30 -6.29 14.45
CA ALA A 123 -8.53 -6.92 15.52
C ALA A 123 -7.01 -6.89 15.22
N LEU A 124 -6.60 -7.12 13.97
CA LEU A 124 -5.20 -7.01 13.53
C LEU A 124 -4.69 -5.57 13.64
N ASP A 125 -5.46 -4.58 13.20
CA ASP A 125 -5.07 -3.17 13.30
C ASP A 125 -4.94 -2.72 14.76
N MET A 126 -5.82 -3.20 15.65
CA MET A 126 -5.72 -2.96 17.09
C MET A 126 -4.50 -3.66 17.70
N ALA A 127 -4.20 -4.90 17.31
CA ALA A 127 -3.01 -5.61 17.76
C ALA A 127 -1.72 -4.87 17.36
N LYS A 128 -1.64 -4.36 16.12
CA LYS A 128 -0.52 -3.54 15.66
C LYS A 128 -0.32 -2.27 16.51
N LEU A 129 -1.42 -1.62 16.90
CA LEU A 129 -1.37 -0.47 17.78
C LEU A 129 -0.83 -0.84 19.17
N VAL A 130 -1.28 -1.96 19.73
CA VAL A 130 -0.79 -2.46 21.02
C VAL A 130 0.71 -2.77 20.95
N TYR A 131 1.17 -3.46 19.90
CA TYR A 131 2.61 -3.72 19.70
C TYR A 131 3.42 -2.44 19.62
N LYS A 132 2.95 -1.43 18.88
CA LYS A 132 3.59 -0.12 18.83
C LYS A 132 3.73 0.50 20.22
N MET A 133 2.67 0.45 21.02
CA MET A 133 2.68 0.99 22.39
C MET A 133 3.66 0.23 23.29
N GLN A 134 3.65 -1.11 23.24
CA GLN A 134 4.55 -1.95 24.00
C GLN A 134 6.02 -1.70 23.64
N MET A 135 6.35 -1.61 22.35
CA MET A 135 7.70 -1.32 21.89
C MET A 135 8.18 0.07 22.33
N THR A 136 7.31 1.08 22.24
CA THR A 136 7.66 2.44 22.67
C THR A 136 7.87 2.55 24.19
N ALA A 137 7.17 1.71 24.96
CA ALA A 137 7.26 1.67 26.43
C ALA A 137 8.34 0.72 26.97
N ASP A 138 9.06 -0.01 26.08
CA ASP A 138 10.06 -1.01 26.53
C ASP A 138 11.28 -0.31 27.14
N ALA A 139 11.50 -0.55 28.43
CA ALA A 139 12.62 0.00 29.18
C ALA A 139 14.01 -0.45 28.67
N ARG A 140 14.08 -1.57 27.91
CA ARG A 140 15.32 -2.07 27.29
C ARG A 140 15.75 -1.25 26.09
N MET A 141 14.84 -0.44 25.53
CA MET A 141 15.09 0.38 24.34
C MET A 141 14.68 1.85 24.58
N PRO A 142 15.36 2.56 25.51
CA PRO A 142 14.99 3.93 25.86
C PRO A 142 15.13 4.84 24.62
N GLY A 143 14.10 5.64 24.34
CA GLY A 143 14.08 6.57 23.21
C GLY A 143 13.65 5.96 21.88
N LEU A 144 13.23 4.70 21.83
CA LEU A 144 12.68 4.07 20.62
C LEU A 144 11.42 4.82 20.16
N GLN A 145 11.42 5.22 18.90
CA GLN A 145 10.26 5.81 18.23
C GLN A 145 9.78 4.90 17.09
N VAL A 146 8.63 4.28 17.26
CA VAL A 146 8.02 3.45 16.23
C VAL A 146 7.27 4.35 15.25
N ARG A 147 7.85 4.60 14.09
CA ARG A 147 7.28 5.48 13.04
C ARG A 147 6.14 4.82 12.24
N SER A 148 6.20 3.49 12.08
CA SER A 148 5.17 2.74 11.37
C SER A 148 4.59 1.66 12.28
N SER A 149 3.26 1.59 12.38
CA SER A 149 2.56 0.52 13.13
C SER A 149 2.44 -0.78 12.35
N THR A 150 2.68 -0.77 11.04
CA THR A 150 2.48 -1.94 10.17
C THR A 150 3.69 -2.87 10.09
N LEU A 151 4.87 -2.41 10.56
CA LEU A 151 6.12 -3.15 10.42
C LEU A 151 6.54 -4.00 11.63
N PRO A 152 6.05 -3.82 12.87
CA PRO A 152 6.51 -4.59 14.02
C PRO A 152 6.40 -6.10 13.84
N GLU A 153 5.37 -6.57 13.13
CA GLU A 153 5.16 -7.99 12.84
C GLU A 153 6.21 -8.57 11.88
N GLU A 154 6.76 -7.74 10.99
CA GLU A 154 7.79 -8.15 10.02
C GLU A 154 9.18 -8.30 10.67
N LEU A 155 9.40 -7.69 11.85
CA LEU A 155 10.70 -7.73 12.52
C LEU A 155 11.12 -9.14 12.90
N GLY A 156 10.17 -10.00 13.23
CA GLY A 156 10.43 -11.42 13.54
C GLY A 156 10.86 -12.28 12.35
N GLY A 157 10.66 -11.78 11.12
CA GLY A 157 10.99 -12.48 9.88
C GLY A 157 12.24 -11.93 9.18
N ILE A 158 13.04 -11.09 9.85
CA ILE A 158 14.26 -10.50 9.29
C ILE A 158 15.44 -11.45 9.53
N ASP A 159 16.04 -11.95 8.44
CA ASP A 159 17.25 -12.75 8.49
C ASP A 159 18.52 -11.88 8.42
N PHE A 160 18.47 -10.75 7.71
CA PHE A 160 19.59 -9.86 7.50
C PHE A 160 19.22 -8.41 7.75
N LEU A 161 20.04 -7.70 8.52
CA LEU A 161 19.94 -6.27 8.74
C LEU A 161 21.10 -5.56 8.05
N LEU A 162 20.80 -4.84 6.98
CA LEU A 162 21.76 -3.98 6.29
C LEU A 162 21.58 -2.54 6.77
N THR A 163 22.63 -1.96 7.32
CA THR A 163 22.57 -0.60 7.85
C THR A 163 23.79 0.21 7.40
N ASP A 164 23.57 1.50 7.16
CA ASP A 164 24.65 2.44 6.99
C ASP A 164 25.31 2.75 8.35
N LYS A 165 26.59 3.10 8.31
CA LYS A 165 27.36 3.41 9.52
C LYS A 165 27.22 4.89 9.90
N THR A 166 27.54 5.78 8.97
CA THR A 166 27.69 7.22 9.25
C THR A 166 26.34 7.92 9.34
N GLY A 167 26.07 8.58 10.45
CA GLY A 167 24.80 9.25 10.70
C GLY A 167 23.65 8.32 11.06
N THR A 168 23.87 6.98 11.05
CA THR A 168 22.88 5.97 11.47
C THR A 168 23.32 5.26 12.73
N LEU A 169 24.53 4.67 12.75
CA LEU A 169 25.11 3.99 13.92
C LEU A 169 26.06 4.90 14.71
N THR A 170 26.56 5.96 14.09
CA THR A 170 27.46 6.94 14.71
C THR A 170 26.87 8.34 14.56
N ARG A 171 27.21 9.20 15.51
CA ARG A 171 26.94 10.66 15.45
C ARG A 171 28.11 11.37 14.76
#